data_599a3e004da5cb2996ca95c9be1dbb10
#
_entry.id   599a3e004da5cb2996ca95c9be1dbb10
#
_cell.length_a   1.000
_cell.length_b   1.000
_cell.length_c   1.000
_cell.angle_alpha   90.00
_cell.angle_beta   90.00
_cell.angle_gamma   90.00
#
_symmetry.space_group_name_H-M   'P 1'
#
loop_
_entity.id
_entity.type
_entity.pdbx_description
1 polymer ?
#
loop_
_entity_poly.entity_id
_entity_poly.type
_entity_poly.pdbx_seq_one_letter_code
_entity_poly.pdbx_strand_id
1 'polypeptide(L)'
;TLRPGFRLAKLEGDAAFTFATLETIDGSMLLDTIERCYFGFRRRRRDGRQATSCPCNACSRIPDLDLKFVVHHGEAIIQKVAGRQELLGSDVIVVHRMLKNEVVERLGMGAYALISQACIDASDLDPAALGMRPHTETYDRIGDVEAWAHDLERRWQEEETRKRVLVTPEESTLSLSVPVRVPPQVAWEFLTAPGQRMTWQPWVTEVTIKGTTGGR
;
A
#
# COMPACT_ATOMS: atom_id res chain seq x y z
N THR A 1 -9.39 -2.92 4.00
CA THR A 1 -8.51 -3.28 2.85
C THR A 1 -7.85 -4.65 3.04
N LEU A 2 -7.66 -5.11 4.29
CA LEU A 2 -7.03 -6.42 4.61
C LEU A 2 -8.00 -7.61 4.57
N ARG A 3 -9.27 -7.41 4.26
CA ARG A 3 -10.27 -8.49 4.15
C ARG A 3 -10.35 -9.03 2.72
N PRO A 4 -10.58 -10.35 2.53
CA PRO A 4 -11.08 -11.30 3.51
C PRO A 4 -10.00 -12.10 4.27
N GLY A 5 -8.74 -12.15 3.86
CA GLY A 5 -7.75 -13.11 4.39
C GLY A 5 -7.14 -12.76 5.75
N PHE A 6 -6.91 -11.47 6.04
CA PHE A 6 -6.23 -11.05 7.28
C PHE A 6 -7.18 -10.67 8.40
N ARG A 7 -6.86 -11.08 9.60
CA ARG A 7 -7.56 -10.71 10.84
C ARG A 7 -6.69 -9.75 11.64
N LEU A 8 -7.29 -8.67 12.14
CA LEU A 8 -6.60 -7.76 13.05
C LEU A 8 -6.52 -8.41 14.44
N ALA A 9 -5.30 -8.61 14.92
CA ALA A 9 -5.05 -9.04 16.28
C ALA A 9 -5.09 -7.84 17.24
N LYS A 10 -4.27 -6.82 16.99
CA LYS A 10 -4.19 -5.62 17.84
C LYS A 10 -3.61 -4.43 17.09
N LEU A 11 -3.79 -3.25 17.68
CA LEU A 11 -3.08 -2.03 17.30
C LEU A 11 -2.00 -1.73 18.34
N GLU A 12 -0.80 -1.39 17.89
CA GLU A 12 0.36 -1.09 18.73
C GLU A 12 0.93 0.26 18.30
N GLY A 13 0.44 1.33 18.92
CA GLY A 13 0.78 2.69 18.50
C GLY A 13 0.29 2.96 17.08
N ASP A 14 1.21 3.20 16.16
CA ASP A 14 0.99 3.42 14.74
C ASP A 14 1.03 2.11 13.90
N ALA A 15 1.32 0.96 14.52
CA ALA A 15 1.36 -0.33 13.86
C ALA A 15 0.05 -1.11 14.01
N ALA A 16 -0.33 -1.83 12.96
CA ALA A 16 -1.42 -2.81 12.96
C ALA A 16 -0.85 -4.22 12.87
N PHE A 17 -1.01 -5.00 13.94
CA PHE A 17 -0.65 -6.41 13.95
C PHE A 17 -1.81 -7.25 13.45
N THR A 18 -1.57 -7.97 12.35
CA THR A 18 -2.58 -8.81 11.69
C THR A 18 -2.03 -10.21 11.46
N PHE A 19 -2.91 -11.18 11.35
CA PHE A 19 -2.55 -12.56 11.03
C PHE A 19 -3.53 -13.21 10.06
N ALA A 20 -3.06 -14.24 9.38
CA ALA A 20 -3.86 -15.11 8.50
C ALA A 20 -3.34 -16.54 8.60
N THR A 21 -4.16 -17.52 8.27
CA THR A 21 -3.73 -18.91 8.12
C THR A 21 -3.33 -19.18 6.67
N LEU A 22 -2.38 -20.08 6.43
CA LEU A 22 -1.93 -20.48 5.09
C LEU A 22 -3.07 -21.04 4.21
N GLU A 23 -4.09 -21.62 4.81
CA GLU A 23 -5.29 -22.10 4.10
C GLU A 23 -6.07 -20.96 3.42
N THR A 24 -5.90 -19.74 3.90
CA THR A 24 -6.65 -18.57 3.43
C THR A 24 -5.85 -17.60 2.57
N ILE A 25 -4.53 -17.72 2.54
CA ILE A 25 -3.65 -16.81 1.82
C ILE A 25 -2.48 -17.58 1.22
N ASP A 26 -2.32 -17.48 -0.09
CA ASP A 26 -1.12 -17.87 -0.82
C ASP A 26 -0.16 -16.67 -0.96
N GLY A 27 1.05 -16.92 -1.49
CA GLY A 27 2.07 -15.89 -1.66
C GLY A 27 1.64 -14.77 -2.59
N SER A 28 0.90 -15.05 -3.65
CA SER A 28 0.43 -14.03 -4.59
C SER A 28 -0.62 -13.13 -3.94
N MET A 29 -1.55 -13.70 -3.18
CA MET A 29 -2.52 -12.94 -2.38
C MET A 29 -1.87 -12.09 -1.30
N LEU A 30 -0.79 -12.60 -0.67
CA LEU A 30 -0.02 -11.87 0.31
C LEU A 30 0.58 -10.60 -0.30
N LEU A 31 1.31 -10.74 -1.41
CA LEU A 31 1.95 -9.61 -2.10
C LEU A 31 0.93 -8.62 -2.64
N ASP A 32 -0.12 -9.10 -3.30
CA ASP A 32 -1.22 -8.27 -3.79
C ASP A 32 -1.85 -7.45 -2.67
N THR A 33 -2.03 -8.04 -1.49
CA THR A 33 -2.61 -7.35 -0.33
C THR A 33 -1.68 -6.27 0.18
N ILE A 34 -0.39 -6.56 0.31
CA ILE A 34 0.64 -5.60 0.75
C ILE A 34 0.72 -4.43 -0.25
N GLU A 35 0.84 -4.71 -1.54
CA GLU A 35 0.92 -3.69 -2.58
C GLU A 35 -0.35 -2.82 -2.63
N ARG A 36 -1.53 -3.41 -2.55
CA ARG A 36 -2.79 -2.66 -2.50
C ARG A 36 -2.90 -1.76 -1.26
N CYS A 37 -2.45 -2.24 -0.11
CA CYS A 37 -2.40 -1.42 1.10
C CYS A 37 -1.45 -0.24 0.93
N TYR A 38 -0.25 -0.48 0.41
CA TYR A 38 0.74 0.56 0.15
C TYR A 38 0.24 1.57 -0.89
N PHE A 39 -0.31 1.11 -2.01
CA PHE A 39 -0.86 1.97 -3.06
C PHE A 39 -2.04 2.81 -2.57
N GLY A 40 -2.90 2.22 -1.73
CA GLY A 40 -3.97 2.95 -1.07
C GLY A 40 -3.46 4.05 -0.13
N PHE A 41 -2.42 3.74 0.65
CA PHE A 41 -1.73 4.69 1.51
C PHE A 41 -1.11 5.84 0.71
N ARG A 42 -0.39 5.55 -0.38
CA ARG A 42 0.23 6.55 -1.27
C ARG A 42 -0.81 7.50 -1.87
N ARG A 43 -1.95 6.97 -2.34
CA ARG A 43 -3.05 7.80 -2.85
C ARG A 43 -3.59 8.70 -1.77
N ARG A 44 -3.88 8.17 -0.58
CA ARG A 44 -4.39 8.96 0.55
C ARG A 44 -3.41 10.04 1.01
N ARG A 45 -2.12 9.72 1.04
CA ARG A 45 -1.07 10.70 1.37
C ARG A 45 -1.04 11.84 0.36
N ARG A 46 -1.13 11.54 -0.95
CA ARG A 46 -1.22 12.52 -2.01
C ARG A 46 -2.47 13.40 -1.89
N ASP A 47 -3.62 12.77 -1.73
CA ASP A 47 -4.91 13.47 -1.62
C ASP A 47 -4.93 14.37 -0.37
N GLY A 48 -4.43 13.88 0.76
CA GLY A 48 -4.28 14.65 2.00
C GLY A 48 -3.38 15.88 1.81
N ARG A 49 -2.25 15.74 1.10
CA ARG A 49 -1.37 16.87 0.79
C ARG A 49 -2.07 17.93 -0.07
N GLN A 50 -2.88 17.53 -1.04
CA GLN A 50 -3.58 18.45 -1.94
C GLN A 50 -4.78 19.12 -1.27
N ALA A 51 -5.49 18.40 -0.39
CA ALA A 51 -6.70 18.89 0.26
C ALA A 51 -6.45 19.65 1.58
N THR A 52 -5.24 19.56 2.15
CA THR A 52 -4.95 20.17 3.45
C THR A 52 -4.51 21.62 3.28
N SER A 53 -5.33 22.54 3.76
CA SER A 53 -5.00 23.96 3.95
C SER A 53 -4.52 24.29 5.36
N CYS A 54 -4.48 23.31 6.27
CA CYS A 54 -4.07 23.48 7.65
C CYS A 54 -2.54 23.61 7.78
N PRO A 55 -2.00 24.70 8.33
CA PRO A 55 -0.55 24.91 8.48
C PRO A 55 0.03 24.27 9.76
N CYS A 56 -0.76 23.49 10.52
CA CYS A 56 -0.28 22.91 11.76
C CYS A 56 0.83 21.87 11.53
N ASN A 57 1.69 21.69 12.54
CA ASN A 57 2.85 20.79 12.46
C ASN A 57 2.48 19.33 12.15
N ALA A 58 1.32 18.85 12.59
CA ALA A 58 0.86 17.50 12.27
C ALA A 58 0.50 17.35 10.78
N CYS A 59 -0.25 18.31 10.22
CA CYS A 59 -0.64 18.28 8.80
C CYS A 59 0.54 18.49 7.86
N SER A 60 1.51 19.33 8.22
CA SER A 60 2.71 19.56 7.42
C SER A 60 3.61 18.33 7.30
N ARG A 61 3.51 17.38 8.27
CA ARG A 61 4.28 16.14 8.27
C ARG A 61 3.58 14.96 7.57
N ILE A 62 2.34 15.10 7.13
CA ILE A 62 1.65 14.03 6.38
C ILE A 62 2.46 13.56 5.16
N PRO A 63 3.11 14.45 4.37
CA PRO A 63 3.93 14.02 3.25
C PRO A 63 5.15 13.16 3.61
N ASP A 64 5.63 13.27 4.84
CA ASP A 64 6.82 12.55 5.33
C ASP A 64 6.50 11.14 5.85
N LEU A 65 5.21 10.84 6.00
CA LEU A 65 4.78 9.51 6.45
C LEU A 65 5.10 8.45 5.41
N ASP A 66 5.57 7.31 5.88
CA ASP A 66 5.75 6.12 5.06
C ASP A 66 5.14 4.88 5.72
N LEU A 67 4.95 3.82 4.93
CA LEU A 67 4.34 2.58 5.38
C LEU A 67 5.28 1.42 5.08
N LYS A 68 5.61 0.67 6.12
CA LYS A 68 6.46 -0.52 6.05
C LYS A 68 5.65 -1.74 6.46
N PHE A 69 5.99 -2.87 5.90
CA PHE A 69 5.39 -4.15 6.26
C PHE A 69 6.48 -5.10 6.74
N VAL A 70 6.15 -5.90 7.73
CA VAL A 70 6.98 -7.00 8.19
C VAL A 70 6.12 -8.24 8.23
N VAL A 71 6.59 -9.32 7.60
CA VAL A 71 5.83 -10.56 7.46
C VAL A 71 6.70 -11.73 7.88
N HIS A 72 6.15 -12.57 8.72
CA HIS A 72 6.80 -13.80 9.18
C HIS A 72 5.78 -14.93 9.17
N HIS A 73 6.23 -16.12 8.80
CA HIS A 73 5.46 -17.38 8.93
C HIS A 73 6.01 -18.17 10.10
N GLY A 74 5.12 -18.67 10.95
CA GLY A 74 5.48 -19.48 12.07
C GLY A 74 4.26 -19.93 12.89
N GLU A 75 4.50 -20.53 14.03
CA GLU A 75 3.46 -21.05 14.90
C GLU A 75 3.05 -20.01 15.96
N ALA A 76 1.75 -19.93 16.20
CA ALA A 76 1.21 -19.07 17.24
C ALA A 76 0.05 -19.74 17.96
N ILE A 77 -0.02 -19.55 19.26
CA ILE A 77 -1.18 -19.95 20.06
C ILE A 77 -2.11 -18.76 20.16
N ILE A 78 -3.37 -18.99 19.78
CA ILE A 78 -4.41 -17.98 19.95
C ILE A 78 -5.06 -18.20 21.33
N GLN A 79 -4.82 -17.27 22.24
CA GLN A 79 -5.39 -17.31 23.58
C GLN A 79 -6.38 -16.16 23.77
N LYS A 80 -7.44 -16.41 24.50
CA LYS A 80 -8.41 -15.38 24.87
C LYS A 80 -8.05 -14.80 26.23
N VAL A 81 -7.59 -13.54 26.28
CA VAL A 81 -7.22 -12.83 27.51
C VAL A 81 -8.16 -11.63 27.66
N ALA A 82 -8.88 -11.56 28.78
CA ALA A 82 -9.82 -10.48 29.08
C ALA A 82 -10.82 -10.18 27.92
N GLY A 83 -11.29 -11.23 27.24
CA GLY A 83 -12.25 -11.11 26.13
C GLY A 83 -11.64 -10.78 24.76
N ARG A 84 -10.32 -10.55 24.67
CA ARG A 84 -9.59 -10.28 23.41
C ARG A 84 -8.76 -11.49 22.99
N GLN A 85 -8.62 -11.68 21.70
CA GLN A 85 -7.71 -12.68 21.16
C GLN A 85 -6.28 -12.13 21.14
N GLU A 86 -5.36 -12.85 21.77
CA GLU A 86 -3.92 -12.56 21.76
C GLU A 86 -3.18 -13.70 21.08
N LEU A 87 -2.18 -13.37 20.28
CA LEU A 87 -1.26 -14.34 19.71
C LEU A 87 -0.02 -14.44 20.59
N LEU A 88 0.36 -15.67 20.93
CA LEU A 88 1.51 -15.98 21.77
C LEU A 88 2.40 -17.01 21.06
N GLY A 89 3.70 -16.87 21.19
CA GLY A 89 4.68 -17.81 20.63
C GLY A 89 6.03 -17.17 20.33
N SER A 90 7.03 -18.00 20.09
CA SER A 90 8.37 -17.56 19.69
C SER A 90 8.32 -16.75 18.38
N ASP A 91 7.54 -17.22 17.41
CA ASP A 91 7.43 -16.57 16.09
C ASP A 91 6.71 -15.22 16.16
N VAL A 92 5.81 -15.05 17.12
CA VAL A 92 5.23 -13.75 17.43
C VAL A 92 6.30 -12.77 17.93
N ILE A 93 7.27 -13.27 18.73
CA ILE A 93 8.40 -12.45 19.18
C ILE A 93 9.32 -12.11 18.01
N VAL A 94 9.58 -13.06 17.11
CA VAL A 94 10.40 -12.85 15.89
C VAL A 94 9.82 -11.72 15.05
N VAL A 95 8.55 -11.75 14.68
CA VAL A 95 7.95 -10.71 13.83
C VAL A 95 8.00 -9.33 14.50
N HIS A 96 7.82 -9.24 15.80
CA HIS A 96 7.97 -7.98 16.54
C HIS A 96 9.42 -7.48 16.56
N ARG A 97 10.40 -8.38 16.63
CA ARG A 97 11.82 -8.00 16.52
C ARG A 97 12.17 -7.51 15.12
N MET A 98 11.64 -8.14 14.10
CA MET A 98 11.84 -7.73 12.69
C MET A 98 11.34 -6.30 12.40
N LEU A 99 10.48 -5.70 13.21
CA LEU A 99 10.13 -4.28 13.10
C LEU A 99 11.34 -3.36 13.34
N LYS A 100 12.35 -3.83 14.09
CA LYS A 100 13.62 -3.14 14.33
C LYS A 100 14.68 -3.72 13.39
N ASN A 101 14.69 -3.27 12.16
CA ASN A 101 15.60 -3.74 11.11
C ASN A 101 16.36 -2.58 10.47
N GLU A 102 17.43 -2.91 9.75
CA GLU A 102 18.33 -1.96 9.09
C GLU A 102 18.16 -1.96 7.56
N VAL A 103 16.96 -2.28 7.05
CA VAL A 103 16.68 -2.29 5.60
C VAL A 103 16.91 -0.92 4.97
N VAL A 104 16.51 0.15 5.64
CA VAL A 104 16.72 1.52 5.14
C VAL A 104 18.20 1.81 5.01
N GLU A 105 18.98 1.51 6.04
CA GLU A 105 20.40 1.81 6.14
C GLU A 105 21.23 0.96 5.18
N ARG A 106 20.91 -0.33 5.09
CA ARG A 106 21.70 -1.29 4.28
C ARG A 106 21.26 -1.36 2.83
N LEU A 107 19.97 -1.23 2.54
CA LEU A 107 19.43 -1.40 1.20
C LEU A 107 18.95 -0.08 0.56
N GLY A 108 18.84 1.00 1.33
CA GLY A 108 18.35 2.30 0.85
C GLY A 108 16.85 2.32 0.49
N MET A 109 16.08 1.36 1.00
CA MET A 109 14.63 1.26 0.74
C MET A 109 13.86 1.99 1.82
N GLY A 110 13.22 3.11 1.50
CA GLY A 110 12.38 3.85 2.45
C GLY A 110 11.04 3.17 2.72
N ALA A 111 10.44 2.56 1.70
CA ALA A 111 9.18 1.83 1.78
C ALA A 111 9.37 0.40 1.30
N TYR A 112 9.09 -0.56 2.15
CA TYR A 112 9.35 -1.98 1.84
C TYR A 112 8.39 -2.93 2.57
N ALA A 113 8.32 -4.17 2.05
CA ALA A 113 7.86 -5.31 2.80
C ALA A 113 9.04 -6.23 3.08
N LEU A 114 9.38 -6.44 4.36
CA LEU A 114 10.39 -7.38 4.82
C LEU A 114 9.70 -8.71 5.12
N ILE A 115 10.00 -9.73 4.33
CA ILE A 115 9.37 -11.05 4.39
C ILE A 115 10.43 -12.07 4.82
N SER A 116 10.22 -12.76 5.92
CA SER A 116 11.16 -13.77 6.41
C SER A 116 11.30 -14.95 5.44
N GLN A 117 12.47 -15.61 5.43
CA GLN A 117 12.69 -16.81 4.62
C GLN A 117 11.65 -17.88 4.93
N ALA A 118 11.28 -18.08 6.19
CA ALA A 118 10.21 -19.00 6.57
C ALA A 118 8.87 -18.69 5.90
N CYS A 119 8.56 -17.40 5.68
CA CYS A 119 7.35 -17.01 4.97
C CYS A 119 7.48 -17.21 3.45
N ILE A 120 8.64 -16.97 2.87
CA ILE A 120 8.95 -17.27 1.46
C ILE A 120 8.72 -18.75 1.18
N ASP A 121 9.34 -19.62 1.98
CA ASP A 121 9.26 -21.08 1.83
C ASP A 121 7.81 -21.60 1.97
N ALA A 122 7.07 -21.04 2.93
CA ALA A 122 5.69 -21.45 3.18
C ALA A 122 4.67 -20.95 2.14
N SER A 123 5.01 -19.88 1.41
CA SER A 123 4.12 -19.23 0.46
C SER A 123 4.46 -19.50 -1.01
N ASP A 124 5.46 -20.32 -1.27
CA ASP A 124 5.95 -20.67 -2.62
C ASP A 124 6.26 -19.44 -3.49
N LEU A 125 6.83 -18.39 -2.87
CA LEU A 125 7.26 -17.19 -3.55
C LEU A 125 8.66 -17.37 -4.13
N ASP A 126 8.88 -16.87 -5.34
CA ASP A 126 10.22 -16.74 -5.93
C ASP A 126 10.73 -15.29 -5.73
N PRO A 127 11.55 -15.03 -4.70
CA PRO A 127 12.03 -13.69 -4.42
C PRO A 127 12.91 -13.11 -5.53
N ALA A 128 13.64 -13.96 -6.27
CA ALA A 128 14.48 -13.51 -7.37
C ALA A 128 13.64 -13.04 -8.57
N ALA A 129 12.62 -13.81 -8.97
CA ALA A 129 11.70 -13.42 -10.02
C ALA A 129 10.91 -12.14 -9.68
N LEU A 130 10.66 -11.90 -8.40
CA LEU A 130 9.97 -10.71 -7.89
C LEU A 130 10.93 -9.51 -7.70
N GLY A 131 12.24 -9.70 -7.93
CA GLY A 131 13.25 -8.66 -7.77
C GLY A 131 13.39 -8.18 -6.31
N MET A 132 13.13 -9.07 -5.35
CA MET A 132 13.39 -8.82 -3.94
C MET A 132 14.88 -8.86 -3.65
N ARG A 133 15.30 -8.18 -2.60
CA ARG A 133 16.71 -8.17 -2.16
C ARG A 133 16.86 -8.94 -0.87
N PRO A 134 17.89 -9.83 -0.78
CA PRO A 134 18.17 -10.57 0.44
C PRO A 134 18.61 -9.62 1.55
N HIS A 135 18.22 -9.95 2.77
CA HIS A 135 18.54 -9.19 3.96
C HIS A 135 18.60 -10.14 5.16
N THR A 136 19.57 -9.96 6.05
CA THR A 136 19.70 -10.73 7.26
C THR A 136 19.83 -9.79 8.44
N GLU A 137 19.05 -10.04 9.48
CA GLU A 137 19.12 -9.34 10.76
C GLU A 137 19.52 -10.30 11.87
N THR A 138 20.37 -9.85 12.76
CA THR A 138 20.77 -10.61 13.96
C THR A 138 20.10 -10.01 15.18
N TYR A 139 19.29 -10.81 15.86
CA TYR A 139 18.61 -10.38 17.08
C TYR A 139 19.14 -11.13 18.31
N ASP A 140 19.32 -10.40 19.40
CA ASP A 140 19.72 -10.99 20.67
C ASP A 140 18.73 -12.10 21.10
N ARG A 141 19.26 -13.26 21.47
CA ARG A 141 18.54 -14.48 21.88
C ARG A 141 17.67 -15.16 20.79
N ILE A 142 17.65 -14.64 19.57
CA ILE A 142 16.95 -15.26 18.43
C ILE A 142 17.98 -15.77 17.43
N GLY A 143 19.08 -15.03 17.25
CA GLY A 143 20.07 -15.28 16.21
C GLY A 143 19.74 -14.59 14.90
N ASP A 144 20.24 -15.16 13.82
CA ASP A 144 20.07 -14.63 12.47
C ASP A 144 18.67 -14.95 11.92
N VAL A 145 18.02 -13.93 11.40
CA VAL A 145 16.74 -14.03 10.72
C VAL A 145 16.95 -13.62 9.25
N GLU A 146 16.95 -14.62 8.39
CA GLU A 146 17.01 -14.39 6.95
C GLU A 146 15.66 -13.89 6.44
N ALA A 147 15.69 -12.89 5.55
CA ALA A 147 14.51 -12.24 5.00
C ALA A 147 14.78 -11.66 3.61
N TRP A 148 13.72 -11.25 2.95
CA TRP A 148 13.74 -10.61 1.65
C TRP A 148 12.99 -9.29 1.70
N ALA A 149 13.62 -8.24 1.20
CA ALA A 149 13.03 -6.92 1.13
C ALA A 149 12.42 -6.68 -0.25
N HIS A 150 11.12 -6.44 -0.29
CA HIS A 150 10.36 -6.07 -1.48
C HIS A 150 10.17 -4.56 -1.52
N ASP A 151 10.66 -3.92 -2.56
CA ASP A 151 10.64 -2.46 -2.71
C ASP A 151 9.27 -1.97 -3.17
N LEU A 152 8.51 -1.43 -2.24
CA LEU A 152 7.15 -0.96 -2.49
C LEU A 152 7.10 0.39 -3.22
N GLU A 153 8.12 1.24 -3.05
CA GLU A 153 8.19 2.51 -3.80
C GLU A 153 8.44 2.25 -5.28
N ARG A 154 9.37 1.35 -5.61
CA ARG A 154 9.60 0.92 -6.99
C ARG A 154 8.32 0.34 -7.60
N ARG A 155 7.62 -0.54 -6.88
CA ARG A 155 6.35 -1.13 -7.35
C ARG A 155 5.27 -0.09 -7.58
N TRP A 156 5.17 0.91 -6.72
CA TRP A 156 4.27 2.04 -6.91
C TRP A 156 4.59 2.83 -8.18
N GLN A 157 5.86 3.13 -8.42
CA GLN A 157 6.29 3.85 -9.63
C GLN A 157 5.99 3.05 -10.91
N GLU A 158 6.24 1.74 -10.92
CA GLU A 158 5.89 0.85 -12.02
C GLU A 158 4.38 0.86 -12.29
N GLU A 159 3.57 0.78 -11.25
CA GLU A 159 2.10 0.80 -11.34
C GLU A 159 1.56 2.15 -11.87
N GLU A 160 2.11 3.27 -11.38
CA GLU A 160 1.73 4.59 -11.87
C GLU A 160 2.16 4.81 -13.32
N THR A 161 3.31 4.29 -13.73
CA THR A 161 3.77 4.32 -15.13
C THR A 161 2.87 3.48 -16.02
N ARG A 162 2.49 2.28 -15.57
CA ARG A 162 1.56 1.40 -16.31
C ARG A 162 0.19 2.06 -16.51
N LYS A 163 -0.29 2.81 -15.52
CA LYS A 163 -1.57 3.53 -15.62
C LYS A 163 -1.54 4.73 -16.57
N ARG A 164 -0.35 5.26 -16.84
CA ARG A 164 -0.14 6.30 -17.83
C ARG A 164 0.00 5.68 -19.23
N VAL A 165 -1.06 5.06 -19.72
CA VAL A 165 -1.14 4.71 -21.14
C VAL A 165 -1.32 6.02 -21.90
N LEU A 166 -0.21 6.60 -22.31
CA LEU A 166 -0.22 7.71 -23.26
C LEU A 166 -0.32 7.07 -24.65
N VAL A 167 -1.50 7.10 -25.23
CA VAL A 167 -1.67 6.79 -26.66
C VAL A 167 -1.13 7.99 -27.42
N THR A 168 -0.06 7.77 -28.17
CA THR A 168 0.50 8.83 -29.01
C THR A 168 -0.46 9.14 -30.19
N PRO A 169 -0.39 10.33 -30.83
CA PRO A 169 -1.19 10.62 -32.01
C PRO A 169 -1.02 9.58 -33.13
N GLU A 170 0.18 9.00 -33.25
CA GLU A 170 0.51 7.97 -34.27
C GLU A 170 -0.16 6.63 -33.97
N GLU A 171 -0.33 6.29 -32.70
CA GLU A 171 -0.98 5.06 -32.24
C GLU A 171 -2.51 5.19 -32.15
N SER A 172 -3.02 6.41 -32.23
CA SER A 172 -4.46 6.66 -32.08
C SER A 172 -5.21 6.50 -33.41
N THR A 173 -6.37 5.85 -33.38
CA THR A 173 -7.27 5.76 -34.56
C THR A 173 -7.85 7.12 -34.91
N LEU A 174 -8.04 7.99 -33.94
CA LEU A 174 -8.55 9.35 -34.09
C LEU A 174 -7.88 10.25 -33.07
N SER A 175 -7.33 11.36 -33.53
CA SER A 175 -6.80 12.43 -32.70
C SER A 175 -7.50 13.74 -33.03
N LEU A 176 -8.09 14.38 -32.02
CA LEU A 176 -8.70 15.71 -32.12
C LEU A 176 -7.99 16.65 -31.15
N SER A 177 -7.65 17.83 -31.67
CA SER A 177 -7.02 18.88 -30.85
C SER A 177 -7.80 20.18 -31.01
N VAL A 178 -8.20 20.75 -29.88
CA VAL A 178 -8.89 22.02 -29.83
C VAL A 178 -8.14 22.99 -28.92
N PRO A 179 -7.66 24.13 -29.42
CA PRO A 179 -7.04 25.12 -28.58
C PRO A 179 -8.08 25.80 -27.69
N VAL A 180 -7.85 25.82 -26.39
CA VAL A 180 -8.70 26.52 -25.41
C VAL A 180 -7.91 27.64 -24.73
N ARG A 181 -8.56 28.82 -24.57
CA ARG A 181 -7.90 30.01 -23.96
C ARG A 181 -8.24 30.12 -22.47
N VAL A 182 -7.95 29.07 -21.72
CA VAL A 182 -8.12 29.04 -20.26
C VAL A 182 -6.90 28.35 -19.63
N PRO A 183 -6.58 28.62 -18.37
CA PRO A 183 -5.54 27.90 -17.64
C PRO A 183 -5.81 26.38 -17.64
N PRO A 184 -4.78 25.53 -17.70
CA PRO A 184 -4.93 24.07 -17.74
C PRO A 184 -5.78 23.51 -16.59
N GLN A 185 -5.68 24.10 -15.38
CA GLN A 185 -6.46 23.72 -14.22
C GLN A 185 -7.97 23.93 -14.43
N VAL A 186 -8.35 25.04 -15.02
CA VAL A 186 -9.75 25.38 -15.33
C VAL A 186 -10.30 24.43 -16.40
N ALA A 187 -9.52 24.15 -17.45
CA ALA A 187 -9.90 23.18 -18.47
C ALA A 187 -10.08 21.78 -17.87
N TRP A 188 -9.17 21.36 -17.02
CA TRP A 188 -9.23 20.06 -16.36
C TRP A 188 -10.45 19.93 -15.45
N GLU A 189 -10.71 20.94 -14.63
CA GLU A 189 -11.86 20.97 -13.72
C GLU A 189 -13.18 20.92 -14.50
N PHE A 190 -13.30 21.67 -15.59
CA PHE A 190 -14.45 21.65 -16.48
C PHE A 190 -14.68 20.28 -17.11
N LEU A 191 -13.61 19.61 -17.56
CA LEU A 191 -13.70 18.29 -18.22
C LEU A 191 -13.97 17.15 -17.24
N THR A 192 -13.49 17.26 -15.99
CA THR A 192 -13.54 16.16 -15.02
C THR A 192 -14.66 16.30 -13.99
N ALA A 193 -15.18 17.49 -13.75
CA ALA A 193 -16.27 17.70 -12.79
C ALA A 193 -17.56 17.05 -13.30
N PRO A 194 -18.16 16.12 -12.54
CA PRO A 194 -19.35 15.39 -12.99
C PRO A 194 -20.51 16.30 -13.39
N GLY A 195 -20.74 17.38 -12.64
CA GLY A 195 -21.80 18.35 -12.91
C GLY A 195 -21.63 19.15 -14.21
N GLN A 196 -20.40 19.23 -14.72
CA GLN A 196 -20.11 19.95 -15.98
C GLN A 196 -20.33 19.09 -17.23
N ARG A 197 -20.46 17.76 -17.06
CA ARG A 197 -20.62 16.84 -18.22
C ARG A 197 -21.83 17.18 -19.09
N MET A 198 -22.93 17.60 -18.49
CA MET A 198 -24.15 17.98 -19.21
C MET A 198 -23.96 19.21 -20.13
N THR A 199 -22.97 20.05 -19.87
CA THR A 199 -22.72 21.26 -20.68
C THR A 199 -21.95 20.98 -21.97
N TRP A 200 -21.15 19.91 -22.03
CA TRP A 200 -20.30 19.60 -23.17
C TRP A 200 -20.52 18.19 -23.76
N GLN A 201 -21.33 17.35 -23.10
CA GLN A 201 -21.78 16.05 -23.61
C GLN A 201 -23.30 16.09 -23.82
N PRO A 202 -23.79 16.46 -25.01
CA PRO A 202 -25.25 16.69 -25.27
C PRO A 202 -26.12 15.44 -25.07
N TRP A 203 -25.49 14.24 -25.08
CA TRP A 203 -26.18 12.97 -24.85
C TRP A 203 -26.27 12.60 -23.35
N VAL A 204 -25.62 13.37 -22.46
CA VAL A 204 -25.72 13.16 -21.00
C VAL A 204 -26.85 14.04 -20.48
N THR A 205 -27.96 13.42 -20.12
CA THR A 205 -29.17 14.12 -19.64
C THR A 205 -29.20 14.22 -18.11
N GLU A 206 -28.50 13.35 -17.42
CA GLU A 206 -28.44 13.34 -15.95
C GLU A 206 -27.08 12.78 -15.44
N VAL A 207 -26.57 13.37 -14.39
CA VAL A 207 -25.38 12.89 -13.68
C VAL A 207 -25.71 12.74 -12.19
N THR A 208 -25.84 11.50 -11.74
CA THR A 208 -26.03 11.19 -10.33
C THR A 208 -24.70 10.84 -9.66
N ILE A 209 -24.28 11.64 -8.68
CA ILE A 209 -23.10 11.35 -7.87
C ILE A 209 -23.54 10.52 -6.66
N LYS A 210 -23.26 9.22 -6.67
CA LYS A 210 -23.42 8.40 -5.48
C LYS A 210 -22.23 8.67 -4.55
N GLY A 211 -22.34 9.70 -3.72
CA GLY A 211 -21.37 9.99 -2.68
C GLY A 211 -21.53 9.01 -1.52
N THR A 212 -20.44 8.42 -1.07
CA THR A 212 -20.33 8.05 0.33
C THR A 212 -20.39 9.35 1.12
N THR A 213 -21.45 9.53 1.89
CA THR A 213 -21.57 10.55 2.92
C THR A 213 -20.39 10.33 3.88
N GLY A 214 -19.27 10.96 3.61
CA GLY A 214 -18.19 11.12 4.56
C GLY A 214 -18.70 12.04 5.65
N GLY A 215 -18.97 11.46 6.81
CA GLY A 215 -19.21 12.24 8.02
C GLY A 215 -18.05 13.20 8.24
N ARG A 216 -18.41 14.37 8.75
CA ARG A 216 -17.53 15.46 9.21
C ARG A 216 -16.47 14.98 10.16
#